data_ef258bc5076fe607912319b0dae398e7
#
_entry.id   ef258bc5076fe607912319b0dae398e7
#
_cell.length_a   1.000
_cell.length_b   1.000
_cell.length_c   1.000
_cell.angle_alpha   90.00
_cell.angle_beta   90.00
_cell.angle_gamma   90.00
#
_symmetry.space_group_name_H-M   'P 1'
#
loop_
_entity.id
_entity.type
_entity.pdbx_description
1 polymer ?
#
loop_
_entity_poly.entity_id
_entity_poly.type
_entity_poly.pdbx_seq_one_letter_code
_entity_poly.pdbx_strand_id
1 'polypeptide(L)'
;MGGDVLEFLARTPGIGKITTVDNNEDYGTRKTNMAILGSALQGFYPEIEFIKCDISDSEKTAEIIKNIEPDLILNTTCLGSWWLLFELPKELRERVDADAGLGPFLPFHLALTYELMKAVKKANLSIPVLNSSFPDSVNPTLAKLGLAPTIGIGNIQQQIPYIQKVVSERLKVPRRNVSVFMVAHHSLNYTLWTYHETRGIPYFLKILVNDRNVTNQFDLSELLSASSGIPRPRGKTHQQHTASCAVRLIRAMLFDTNELVHCPGPNGLPGAYPVWLSAKGAQIVLPEELSLEDAIRINEEAQKFDGIENIRNDGTVVFTDRAVRVMKDLFHMEYTELRARDSMERARELSQILSERYLKK
;
A
#
# COMPACT_ATOMS: atom_id res chain seq x y z
N MET A 1 -9.94 -4.61 4.82
CA MET A 1 -9.75 -3.75 3.61
C MET A 1 -10.37 -4.40 2.38
N GLY A 2 -10.04 -5.64 2.01
CA GLY A 2 -10.64 -6.32 0.86
C GLY A 2 -12.18 -6.32 0.87
N GLY A 3 -12.80 -6.59 2.03
CA GLY A 3 -14.25 -6.53 2.18
C GLY A 3 -14.86 -5.14 1.95
N ASP A 4 -14.14 -4.05 2.30
CA ASP A 4 -14.61 -2.69 2.03
C ASP A 4 -14.50 -2.35 0.53
N VAL A 5 -13.42 -2.83 -0.14
CA VAL A 5 -13.29 -2.67 -1.59
C VAL A 5 -14.40 -3.43 -2.32
N LEU A 6 -14.69 -4.66 -1.89
CA LEU A 6 -15.79 -5.46 -2.42
C LEU A 6 -17.13 -4.70 -2.35
N GLU A 7 -17.44 -4.12 -1.17
CA GLU A 7 -18.65 -3.33 -0.97
C GLU A 7 -18.73 -2.12 -1.91
N PHE A 8 -17.62 -1.42 -2.11
CA PHE A 8 -17.58 -0.27 -3.01
C PHE A 8 -17.65 -0.66 -4.48
N LEU A 9 -16.93 -1.71 -4.89
CA LEU A 9 -16.96 -2.18 -6.29
C LEU A 9 -18.32 -2.77 -6.66
N ALA A 10 -18.98 -3.50 -5.74
CA ALA A 10 -20.31 -4.04 -5.96
C ALA A 10 -21.37 -2.96 -6.28
N ARG A 11 -21.09 -1.69 -5.94
CA ARG A 11 -21.93 -0.52 -6.22
C ARG A 11 -21.32 0.42 -7.26
N THR A 12 -20.27 -0.02 -7.94
CA THR A 12 -19.60 0.79 -8.96
C THR A 12 -20.21 0.44 -10.35
N PRO A 13 -20.82 1.41 -11.04
CA PRO A 13 -21.32 1.16 -12.39
C PRO A 13 -20.21 0.69 -13.33
N GLY A 14 -20.53 -0.30 -14.18
CA GLY A 14 -19.58 -0.85 -15.15
C GLY A 14 -18.76 -2.05 -14.63
N ILE A 15 -18.83 -2.39 -13.35
CA ILE A 15 -18.29 -3.64 -12.82
C ILE A 15 -19.28 -4.76 -13.07
N GLY A 16 -18.91 -5.71 -13.94
CA GLY A 16 -19.78 -6.85 -14.31
C GLY A 16 -19.63 -8.05 -13.37
N LYS A 17 -18.38 -8.42 -13.08
CA LYS A 17 -18.08 -9.59 -12.25
C LYS A 17 -17.00 -9.30 -11.22
N ILE A 18 -17.15 -9.86 -10.02
CA ILE A 18 -16.17 -9.82 -8.93
C ILE A 18 -15.99 -11.24 -8.38
N THR A 19 -14.78 -11.78 -8.47
CA THR A 19 -14.44 -13.04 -7.79
C THR A 19 -13.63 -12.71 -6.55
N THR A 20 -14.13 -13.10 -5.38
CA THR A 20 -13.43 -12.94 -4.09
C THR A 20 -12.73 -14.24 -3.73
N VAL A 21 -11.51 -14.13 -3.20
CA VAL A 21 -10.69 -15.27 -2.80
C VAL A 21 -10.19 -15.06 -1.38
N ASP A 22 -10.41 -16.04 -0.50
CA ASP A 22 -9.94 -16.04 0.88
C ASP A 22 -9.70 -17.49 1.36
N ASN A 23 -8.80 -17.70 2.30
CA ASN A 23 -8.59 -19.00 2.92
C ASN A 23 -9.64 -19.30 4.02
N ASN A 24 -10.28 -18.26 4.58
CA ASN A 24 -11.36 -18.38 5.54
C ASN A 24 -12.72 -18.41 4.84
N GLU A 25 -13.25 -19.62 4.65
CA GLU A 25 -14.49 -19.86 3.93
C GLU A 25 -15.71 -19.17 4.55
N ASP A 26 -15.88 -19.24 5.87
CA ASP A 26 -17.01 -18.61 6.55
C ASP A 26 -16.99 -17.08 6.41
N TYR A 27 -15.83 -16.47 6.67
CA TYR A 27 -15.66 -15.03 6.53
C TYR A 27 -15.84 -14.56 5.08
N GLY A 28 -15.21 -15.25 4.12
CA GLY A 28 -15.29 -14.92 2.70
C GLY A 28 -16.72 -15.03 2.17
N THR A 29 -17.40 -16.13 2.48
CA THR A 29 -18.82 -16.35 2.09
C THR A 29 -19.74 -15.26 2.66
N ARG A 30 -19.60 -14.94 3.97
CA ARG A 30 -20.43 -13.90 4.59
C ARG A 30 -20.19 -12.51 3.99
N LYS A 31 -18.94 -12.15 3.71
CA LYS A 31 -18.62 -10.87 3.07
C LYS A 31 -19.16 -10.79 1.64
N THR A 32 -19.04 -11.86 0.88
CA THR A 32 -19.58 -11.96 -0.48
C THR A 32 -21.11 -11.83 -0.49
N ASN A 33 -21.80 -12.58 0.37
CA ASN A 33 -23.25 -12.47 0.50
C ASN A 33 -23.70 -11.07 0.92
N MET A 34 -22.97 -10.42 1.84
CA MET A 34 -23.30 -9.05 2.26
C MET A 34 -23.16 -8.06 1.08
N ALA A 35 -22.13 -8.20 0.25
CA ALA A 35 -21.94 -7.35 -0.92
C ALA A 35 -23.07 -7.58 -1.97
N ILE A 36 -23.44 -8.84 -2.24
CA ILE A 36 -24.56 -9.20 -3.14
C ILE A 36 -25.86 -8.56 -2.67
N LEU A 37 -26.23 -8.81 -1.41
CA LEU A 37 -27.50 -8.34 -0.86
C LEU A 37 -27.52 -6.82 -0.70
N GLY A 38 -26.40 -6.24 -0.23
CA GLY A 38 -26.28 -4.81 -0.02
C GLY A 38 -26.25 -3.99 -1.31
N SER A 39 -25.64 -4.50 -2.38
CA SER A 39 -25.66 -3.85 -3.69
C SER A 39 -27.06 -3.92 -4.33
N ALA A 40 -27.74 -5.07 -4.21
CA ALA A 40 -29.09 -5.26 -4.72
C ALA A 40 -30.10 -4.27 -4.08
N LEU A 41 -29.99 -4.00 -2.77
CA LEU A 41 -30.82 -2.99 -2.09
C LEU A 41 -30.63 -1.57 -2.66
N GLN A 42 -29.53 -1.32 -3.34
CA GLN A 42 -29.23 -0.03 -3.99
C GLN A 42 -29.40 -0.06 -5.52
N GLY A 43 -29.93 -1.17 -6.06
CA GLY A 43 -30.21 -1.33 -7.49
C GLY A 43 -29.00 -1.73 -8.35
N PHE A 44 -27.93 -2.26 -7.71
CA PHE A 44 -26.77 -2.79 -8.42
C PHE A 44 -26.76 -4.33 -8.36
N TYR A 45 -26.47 -4.98 -9.49
CA TYR A 45 -26.55 -6.42 -9.63
C TYR A 45 -25.31 -7.00 -10.35
N PRO A 46 -24.07 -6.74 -9.88
CA PRO A 46 -22.90 -7.40 -10.44
C PRO A 46 -22.92 -8.88 -10.08
N GLU A 47 -22.31 -9.73 -10.92
CA GLU A 47 -22.04 -11.10 -10.56
C GLU A 47 -20.93 -11.15 -9.50
N ILE A 48 -21.19 -11.73 -8.34
CA ILE A 48 -20.19 -11.86 -7.27
C ILE A 48 -20.11 -13.30 -6.81
N GLU A 49 -18.93 -13.89 -6.84
CA GLU A 49 -18.66 -15.25 -6.39
C GLU A 49 -17.52 -15.30 -5.38
N PHE A 50 -17.50 -16.38 -4.60
CA PHE A 50 -16.43 -16.64 -3.62
C PHE A 50 -15.74 -17.97 -3.96
N ILE A 51 -14.40 -17.95 -3.90
CA ILE A 51 -13.57 -19.14 -4.05
C ILE A 51 -12.70 -19.27 -2.80
N LYS A 52 -12.78 -20.42 -2.12
CA LYS A 52 -11.86 -20.76 -1.03
C LYS A 52 -10.50 -21.16 -1.60
N CYS A 53 -9.47 -20.39 -1.31
CA CYS A 53 -8.10 -20.70 -1.66
C CYS A 53 -7.12 -20.08 -0.66
N ASP A 54 -6.09 -20.84 -0.30
CA ASP A 54 -4.90 -20.32 0.35
C ASP A 54 -3.91 -19.91 -0.74
N ILE A 55 -3.66 -18.62 -0.89
CA ILE A 55 -2.76 -18.09 -1.94
C ILE A 55 -1.28 -18.44 -1.71
N SER A 56 -0.92 -19.02 -0.57
CA SER A 56 0.41 -19.62 -0.37
C SER A 56 0.62 -20.87 -1.25
N ASP A 57 -0.45 -21.50 -1.71
CA ASP A 57 -0.44 -22.52 -2.77
C ASP A 57 -0.45 -21.83 -4.14
N SER A 58 0.74 -21.51 -4.63
CA SER A 58 0.90 -20.81 -5.91
C SER A 58 0.46 -21.63 -7.13
N GLU A 59 0.43 -22.98 -7.05
CA GLU A 59 -0.07 -23.86 -8.09
C GLU A 59 -1.57 -23.70 -8.27
N LYS A 60 -2.31 -23.94 -7.18
CA LYS A 60 -3.76 -23.81 -7.14
C LYS A 60 -4.21 -22.38 -7.47
N THR A 61 -3.49 -21.39 -6.96
CA THR A 61 -3.75 -19.98 -7.26
C THR A 61 -3.59 -19.69 -8.76
N ALA A 62 -2.56 -20.25 -9.40
CA ALA A 62 -2.35 -20.08 -10.85
C ALA A 62 -3.47 -20.75 -11.68
N GLU A 63 -3.96 -21.91 -11.25
CA GLU A 63 -5.11 -22.58 -11.90
C GLU A 63 -6.38 -21.73 -11.79
N ILE A 64 -6.65 -21.16 -10.62
CA ILE A 64 -7.79 -20.27 -10.41
C ILE A 64 -7.68 -19.05 -11.33
N ILE A 65 -6.50 -18.39 -11.38
CA ILE A 65 -6.27 -17.23 -12.25
C ILE A 65 -6.50 -17.59 -13.72
N LYS A 66 -6.02 -18.74 -14.18
CA LYS A 66 -6.23 -19.22 -15.57
C LYS A 66 -7.71 -19.48 -15.89
N ASN A 67 -8.46 -20.02 -14.94
CA ASN A 67 -9.87 -20.35 -15.14
C ASN A 67 -10.77 -19.11 -15.13
N ILE A 68 -10.38 -18.06 -14.38
CA ILE A 68 -11.14 -16.81 -14.26
C ILE A 68 -10.79 -15.85 -15.40
N GLU A 69 -9.52 -15.81 -15.79
CA GLU A 69 -8.95 -14.81 -16.72
C GLU A 69 -9.37 -13.37 -16.34
N PRO A 70 -9.03 -12.90 -15.12
CA PRO A 70 -9.53 -11.61 -14.65
C PRO A 70 -8.88 -10.44 -15.40
N ASP A 71 -9.62 -9.36 -15.61
CA ASP A 71 -9.10 -8.10 -16.16
C ASP A 71 -8.08 -7.43 -15.22
N LEU A 72 -8.19 -7.70 -13.91
CA LEU A 72 -7.35 -7.09 -12.88
C LEU A 72 -7.37 -7.95 -11.60
N ILE A 73 -6.23 -8.03 -10.92
CA ILE A 73 -6.12 -8.66 -9.59
C ILE A 73 -5.82 -7.58 -8.54
N LEU A 74 -6.60 -7.59 -7.46
CA LEU A 74 -6.35 -6.80 -6.26
C LEU A 74 -5.83 -7.70 -5.13
N ASN A 75 -4.59 -7.48 -4.72
CA ASN A 75 -4.00 -8.12 -3.54
C ASN A 75 -4.26 -7.30 -2.26
N THR A 76 -4.99 -7.89 -1.32
CA THR A 76 -5.21 -7.31 0.01
C THR A 76 -4.75 -8.22 1.15
N THR A 77 -3.99 -9.26 0.80
CA THR A 77 -3.56 -10.28 1.75
C THR A 77 -2.31 -9.85 2.51
N CYS A 78 -2.22 -10.27 3.75
CA CYS A 78 -1.01 -10.20 4.58
C CYS A 78 -1.11 -11.23 5.71
N LEU A 79 0.03 -11.66 6.26
CA LEU A 79 0.09 -12.56 7.41
C LEU A 79 -0.03 -11.81 8.73
N GLY A 80 0.25 -10.52 8.74
CA GLY A 80 0.09 -9.64 9.88
C GLY A 80 -0.15 -8.22 9.42
N SER A 81 -1.21 -7.60 9.93
CA SER A 81 -1.57 -6.23 9.57
C SER A 81 -0.74 -5.23 10.35
N TRP A 82 -0.45 -4.06 9.75
CA TRP A 82 0.31 -2.98 10.39
C TRP A 82 -0.23 -2.55 11.75
N TRP A 83 -1.53 -2.68 12.01
CA TRP A 83 -2.11 -2.33 13.31
C TRP A 83 -1.74 -3.29 14.44
N LEU A 84 -1.14 -4.44 14.17
CA LEU A 84 -0.57 -5.31 15.22
C LEU A 84 0.47 -4.56 16.07
N LEU A 85 1.19 -3.61 15.46
CA LEU A 85 2.13 -2.76 16.20
C LEU A 85 1.41 -1.87 17.24
N PHE A 86 0.17 -1.49 17.01
CA PHE A 86 -0.63 -0.71 17.97
C PHE A 86 -1.19 -1.56 19.13
N GLU A 87 -1.16 -2.87 18.99
CA GLU A 87 -1.52 -3.81 20.06
C GLU A 87 -0.33 -4.12 20.98
N LEU A 88 0.88 -3.70 20.60
CA LEU A 88 2.07 -3.80 21.45
C LEU A 88 1.99 -2.84 22.64
N PRO A 89 2.63 -3.19 23.80
CA PRO A 89 2.85 -2.25 24.89
C PRO A 89 3.44 -0.92 24.37
N LYS A 90 2.96 0.20 24.91
CA LYS A 90 3.30 1.54 24.42
C LYS A 90 4.81 1.77 24.27
N GLU A 91 5.59 1.40 25.29
CA GLU A 91 7.04 1.59 25.32
C GLU A 91 7.76 0.78 24.22
N LEU A 92 7.30 -0.45 23.96
CA LEU A 92 7.82 -1.28 22.88
C LEU A 92 7.52 -0.67 21.52
N ARG A 93 6.27 -0.25 21.32
CA ARG A 93 5.87 0.39 20.07
C ARG A 93 6.68 1.67 19.82
N GLU A 94 6.87 2.53 20.81
CA GLU A 94 7.65 3.76 20.68
C GLU A 94 9.12 3.47 20.28
N ARG A 95 9.73 2.40 20.79
CA ARG A 95 11.06 1.97 20.35
C ARG A 95 11.07 1.45 18.92
N VAL A 96 10.07 0.63 18.54
CA VAL A 96 9.94 0.14 17.15
C VAL A 96 9.76 1.32 16.20
N ASP A 97 8.86 2.25 16.52
CA ASP A 97 8.58 3.43 15.69
C ASP A 97 9.79 4.35 15.53
N ALA A 98 10.61 4.50 16.59
CA ALA A 98 11.75 5.40 16.57
C ALA A 98 12.96 4.84 15.79
N ASP A 99 13.20 3.53 15.89
CA ASP A 99 14.47 2.95 15.47
C ASP A 99 14.36 1.85 14.41
N ALA A 100 13.19 1.21 14.27
CA ALA A 100 13.02 0.09 13.36
C ALA A 100 12.04 0.37 12.21
N GLY A 101 11.01 1.16 12.43
CA GLY A 101 9.94 1.35 11.45
C GLY A 101 9.20 0.05 11.10
N LEU A 102 8.58 0.01 9.92
CA LEU A 102 7.81 -1.15 9.46
C LEU A 102 8.66 -2.20 8.72
N GLY A 103 9.88 -1.85 8.30
CA GLY A 103 10.73 -2.73 7.47
C GLY A 103 10.99 -4.12 8.05
N PRO A 104 11.35 -4.26 9.34
CA PRO A 104 11.53 -5.59 9.93
C PRO A 104 10.28 -6.47 9.95
N PHE A 105 9.09 -5.87 9.78
CA PHE A 105 7.81 -6.59 9.65
C PHE A 105 7.44 -6.86 8.19
N LEU A 106 8.32 -6.52 7.25
CA LEU A 106 8.15 -6.80 5.82
C LEU A 106 7.79 -8.27 5.51
N PRO A 107 8.30 -9.29 6.26
CA PRO A 107 7.89 -10.67 6.03
C PRO A 107 6.38 -10.90 6.01
N PHE A 108 5.60 -10.20 6.86
CA PHE A 108 4.14 -10.31 6.88
C PHE A 108 3.47 -9.86 5.58
N HIS A 109 4.08 -8.95 4.87
CA HIS A 109 3.56 -8.33 3.66
C HIS A 109 4.12 -8.98 2.39
N LEU A 110 5.39 -9.37 2.43
CA LEU A 110 6.11 -9.92 1.28
C LEU A 110 5.71 -11.36 0.98
N ALA A 111 5.53 -12.20 2.02
CA ALA A 111 5.35 -13.64 1.88
C ALA A 111 4.20 -14.01 0.92
N LEU A 112 2.99 -13.56 1.19
CA LEU A 112 1.83 -13.89 0.37
C LEU A 112 1.83 -13.16 -0.97
N THR A 113 2.35 -11.93 -1.03
CA THR A 113 2.49 -11.20 -2.29
C THR A 113 3.48 -11.90 -3.22
N TYR A 114 4.58 -12.44 -2.69
CA TYR A 114 5.55 -13.22 -3.45
C TYR A 114 4.92 -14.48 -4.05
N GLU A 115 4.14 -15.25 -3.27
CA GLU A 115 3.46 -16.44 -3.77
C GLU A 115 2.39 -16.09 -4.83
N LEU A 116 1.60 -15.03 -4.60
CA LEU A 116 0.65 -14.55 -5.59
C LEU A 116 1.35 -14.18 -6.91
N MET A 117 2.43 -13.42 -6.87
CA MET A 117 3.12 -13.01 -8.08
C MET A 117 3.79 -14.18 -8.82
N LYS A 118 4.21 -15.22 -8.10
CA LYS A 118 4.64 -16.49 -8.71
C LYS A 118 3.47 -17.17 -9.45
N ALA A 119 2.29 -17.19 -8.81
CA ALA A 119 1.08 -17.75 -9.43
C ALA A 119 0.65 -16.97 -10.68
N VAL A 120 0.68 -15.63 -10.64
CA VAL A 120 0.40 -14.78 -11.81
C VAL A 120 1.37 -15.08 -12.96
N LYS A 121 2.68 -15.13 -12.67
CA LYS A 121 3.70 -15.50 -13.66
C LYS A 121 3.46 -16.88 -14.25
N LYS A 122 3.08 -17.85 -13.41
CA LYS A 122 2.79 -19.23 -13.83
C LYS A 122 1.49 -19.36 -14.63
N ALA A 123 0.50 -18.52 -14.35
CA ALA A 123 -0.70 -18.42 -15.16
C ALA A 123 -0.40 -17.99 -16.59
N ASN A 124 0.72 -17.30 -16.81
CA ASN A 124 1.20 -16.81 -18.11
C ASN A 124 0.18 -15.89 -18.81
N LEU A 125 -0.51 -15.08 -18.03
CA LEU A 125 -1.45 -14.06 -18.48
C LEU A 125 -0.91 -12.67 -18.15
N SER A 126 -1.15 -11.71 -19.04
CA SER A 126 -0.76 -10.30 -18.81
C SER A 126 -1.88 -9.60 -18.04
N ILE A 127 -1.91 -9.77 -16.73
CA ILE A 127 -2.93 -9.23 -15.85
C ILE A 127 -2.32 -8.18 -14.93
N PRO A 128 -2.87 -6.95 -14.86
CA PRO A 128 -2.41 -5.97 -13.90
C PRO A 128 -2.74 -6.41 -12.47
N VAL A 129 -1.75 -6.27 -11.58
CA VAL A 129 -1.89 -6.59 -10.15
C VAL A 129 -1.70 -5.32 -9.33
N LEU A 130 -2.71 -4.98 -8.52
CA LEU A 130 -2.67 -3.91 -7.55
C LEU A 130 -2.35 -4.50 -6.16
N ASN A 131 -1.32 -3.97 -5.50
CA ASN A 131 -0.87 -4.47 -4.20
C ASN A 131 -1.11 -3.46 -3.08
N SER A 132 -1.84 -3.84 -2.04
CA SER A 132 -2.04 -3.01 -0.86
C SER A 132 -1.11 -3.36 0.31
N SER A 133 -0.33 -4.42 0.17
CA SER A 133 0.51 -4.96 1.24
C SER A 133 1.91 -4.36 1.19
N PHE A 134 2.12 -3.26 1.89
CA PHE A 134 3.37 -2.49 2.00
C PHE A 134 4.07 -2.28 0.63
N PRO A 135 3.36 -1.71 -0.34
CA PRO A 135 3.81 -1.66 -1.74
C PRO A 135 5.09 -0.87 -1.95
N ASP A 136 5.40 0.11 -1.12
CA ASP A 136 6.61 0.94 -1.20
C ASP A 136 7.90 0.11 -1.14
N SER A 137 7.87 -1.03 -0.45
CA SER A 137 9.02 -1.92 -0.26
C SER A 137 8.83 -3.29 -0.89
N VAL A 138 7.60 -3.84 -0.88
CA VAL A 138 7.30 -5.15 -1.49
C VAL A 138 7.45 -5.10 -3.02
N ASN A 139 6.88 -4.09 -3.67
CA ASN A 139 6.93 -3.99 -5.13
C ASN A 139 8.37 -3.88 -5.67
N PRO A 140 9.25 -2.99 -5.14
CA PRO A 140 10.64 -2.93 -5.59
C PRO A 140 11.44 -4.20 -5.26
N THR A 141 11.18 -4.85 -4.12
CA THR A 141 11.79 -6.15 -3.81
C THR A 141 11.46 -7.20 -4.87
N LEU A 142 10.17 -7.32 -5.22
CA LEU A 142 9.70 -8.28 -6.21
C LEU A 142 10.10 -7.89 -7.64
N ALA A 143 10.29 -6.60 -7.93
CA ALA A 143 10.77 -6.14 -9.22
C ALA A 143 12.16 -6.70 -9.57
N LYS A 144 13.05 -6.77 -8.57
CA LYS A 144 14.40 -7.37 -8.75
C LYS A 144 14.34 -8.86 -9.12
N LEU A 145 13.22 -9.52 -8.85
CA LEU A 145 12.95 -10.93 -9.16
C LEU A 145 12.13 -11.13 -10.45
N GLY A 146 11.76 -10.04 -11.14
CA GLY A 146 10.85 -10.09 -12.28
C GLY A 146 9.41 -10.51 -11.89
N LEU A 147 8.98 -10.12 -10.68
CA LEU A 147 7.70 -10.46 -10.05
C LEU A 147 6.98 -9.22 -9.50
N ALA A 148 7.23 -8.03 -10.06
CA ALA A 148 6.60 -6.81 -9.57
C ALA A 148 5.08 -6.80 -9.78
N PRO A 149 4.28 -6.45 -8.76
CA PRO A 149 2.94 -5.93 -8.99
C PRO A 149 2.98 -4.68 -9.88
N THR A 150 1.91 -4.40 -10.60
CA THR A 150 1.84 -3.25 -11.52
C THR A 150 1.93 -1.92 -10.78
N ILE A 151 1.16 -1.79 -9.70
CA ILE A 151 1.13 -0.61 -8.82
C ILE A 151 0.78 -1.02 -7.39
N GLY A 152 1.04 -0.12 -6.46
CA GLY A 152 0.57 -0.21 -5.09
C GLY A 152 -0.63 0.68 -4.81
N ILE A 153 -1.21 0.52 -3.62
CA ILE A 153 -2.41 1.23 -3.16
C ILE A 153 -2.16 1.84 -1.79
N GLY A 154 -2.68 3.03 -1.57
CA GLY A 154 -2.67 3.68 -0.26
C GLY A 154 -1.42 4.52 0.00
N ASN A 155 -0.96 4.54 1.26
CA ASN A 155 0.21 5.29 1.70
C ASN A 155 0.13 6.78 1.29
N ILE A 156 1.10 7.30 0.54
CA ILE A 156 1.12 8.71 0.11
C ILE A 156 -0.13 9.11 -0.69
N GLN A 157 -0.74 8.19 -1.43
CA GLN A 157 -2.01 8.46 -2.11
C GLN A 157 -3.07 8.99 -1.14
N GLN A 158 -3.05 8.52 0.11
CA GLN A 158 -4.00 8.97 1.14
C GLN A 158 -3.74 10.41 1.61
N GLN A 159 -2.51 10.91 1.52
CA GLN A 159 -2.18 12.28 1.95
C GLN A 159 -2.70 13.32 0.95
N ILE A 160 -2.80 12.98 -0.32
CA ILE A 160 -3.17 13.92 -1.37
C ILE A 160 -4.49 14.66 -1.11
N PRO A 161 -5.62 13.98 -0.82
CA PRO A 161 -6.87 14.67 -0.57
C PRO A 161 -6.87 15.54 0.71
N TYR A 162 -6.03 15.25 1.69
CA TYR A 162 -5.86 16.07 2.89
C TYR A 162 -5.11 17.37 2.55
N ILE A 163 -4.01 17.28 1.80
CA ILE A 163 -3.28 18.44 1.30
C ILE A 163 -4.21 19.31 0.45
N GLN A 164 -4.94 18.70 -0.49
CA GLN A 164 -5.92 19.41 -1.33
C GLN A 164 -6.98 20.13 -0.49
N LYS A 165 -7.45 19.51 0.59
CA LYS A 165 -8.45 20.12 1.48
C LYS A 165 -7.88 21.37 2.16
N VAL A 166 -6.72 21.29 2.79
CA VAL A 166 -6.11 22.43 3.51
C VAL A 166 -5.79 23.57 2.55
N VAL A 167 -5.19 23.28 1.39
CA VAL A 167 -4.88 24.28 0.36
C VAL A 167 -6.15 24.95 -0.16
N SER A 168 -7.17 24.18 -0.49
CA SER A 168 -8.47 24.65 -0.96
C SER A 168 -9.13 25.62 0.03
N GLU A 169 -9.09 25.30 1.33
CA GLU A 169 -9.68 26.11 2.39
C GLU A 169 -8.89 27.41 2.61
N ARG A 170 -7.56 27.36 2.62
CA ARG A 170 -6.71 28.54 2.80
C ARG A 170 -6.79 29.53 1.65
N LEU A 171 -6.82 29.00 0.42
CA LEU A 171 -6.89 29.85 -0.78
C LEU A 171 -8.34 30.15 -1.24
N LYS A 172 -9.34 29.58 -0.57
CA LYS A 172 -10.78 29.70 -0.91
C LYS A 172 -11.08 29.32 -2.37
N VAL A 173 -10.49 28.21 -2.84
CA VAL A 173 -10.68 27.68 -4.19
C VAL A 173 -11.34 26.31 -4.13
N PRO A 174 -12.06 25.87 -5.17
CA PRO A 174 -12.60 24.51 -5.24
C PRO A 174 -11.49 23.48 -5.16
N ARG A 175 -11.67 22.42 -4.36
CA ARG A 175 -10.66 21.35 -4.15
C ARG A 175 -10.20 20.72 -5.46
N ARG A 176 -11.11 20.55 -6.44
CA ARG A 176 -10.79 20.01 -7.78
C ARG A 176 -9.77 20.84 -8.57
N ASN A 177 -9.58 22.11 -8.18
CA ASN A 177 -8.63 23.01 -8.84
C ASN A 177 -7.22 22.92 -8.24
N VAL A 178 -7.04 22.09 -7.20
CA VAL A 178 -5.75 21.86 -6.53
C VAL A 178 -5.14 20.57 -7.05
N SER A 179 -4.03 20.68 -7.77
CA SER A 179 -3.21 19.54 -8.20
C SER A 179 -1.99 19.44 -7.27
N VAL A 180 -1.69 18.22 -6.85
CA VAL A 180 -0.56 17.92 -5.95
C VAL A 180 0.37 16.95 -6.66
N PHE A 181 1.67 17.25 -6.68
CA PHE A 181 2.74 16.34 -7.12
C PHE A 181 3.61 16.04 -5.92
N MET A 182 3.57 14.81 -5.44
CA MET A 182 4.30 14.39 -4.25
C MET A 182 5.06 13.11 -4.54
N VAL A 183 6.36 13.13 -4.24
CA VAL A 183 7.21 11.94 -4.18
C VAL A 183 7.58 11.72 -2.73
N ALA A 184 7.23 10.58 -2.17
CA ALA A 184 7.53 10.25 -0.79
C ALA A 184 7.31 8.75 -0.50
N HIS A 185 7.93 8.26 0.55
CA HIS A 185 7.88 6.88 0.99
C HIS A 185 6.82 6.66 2.08
N HIS A 186 6.44 5.40 2.31
CA HIS A 186 5.56 4.98 3.40
C HIS A 186 5.97 5.56 4.76
N SER A 187 7.26 5.64 5.05
CA SER A 187 7.79 6.19 6.31
C SER A 187 7.27 7.60 6.61
N LEU A 188 7.21 8.47 5.60
CA LEU A 188 6.62 9.79 5.77
C LEU A 188 5.11 9.72 6.05
N ASN A 189 4.38 8.87 5.32
CA ASN A 189 2.96 8.68 5.55
C ASN A 189 2.68 8.25 6.99
N TYR A 190 3.39 7.23 7.46
CA TYR A 190 3.26 6.72 8.83
C TYR A 190 3.59 7.78 9.88
N THR A 191 4.68 8.51 9.69
CA THR A 191 5.14 9.57 10.60
C THR A 191 4.16 10.74 10.68
N LEU A 192 3.63 11.19 9.55
CA LEU A 192 2.58 12.20 9.51
C LEU A 192 1.31 11.75 10.23
N TRP A 193 0.91 10.49 10.07
CA TRP A 193 -0.28 9.96 10.72
C TRP A 193 -0.14 9.81 12.24
N THR A 194 1.07 9.50 12.70
CA THR A 194 1.34 9.18 14.10
C THR A 194 1.72 10.42 14.89
N TYR A 195 2.52 11.31 14.30
CA TYR A 195 3.17 12.41 15.00
C TYR A 195 2.79 13.79 14.48
N HIS A 196 2.15 13.88 13.32
CA HIS A 196 1.83 15.14 12.61
C HIS A 196 3.05 15.98 12.25
N GLU A 197 4.20 15.36 12.08
CA GLU A 197 5.49 15.96 11.77
C GLU A 197 6.21 15.16 10.68
N THR A 198 7.12 15.79 9.94
CA THR A 198 7.91 15.08 8.90
C THR A 198 9.13 14.38 9.48
N ARG A 199 9.63 14.82 10.64
CA ARG A 199 10.81 14.28 11.35
C ARG A 199 12.06 14.13 10.48
N GLY A 200 12.23 15.03 9.49
CA GLY A 200 13.39 15.03 8.60
C GLY A 200 13.37 13.97 7.52
N ILE A 201 12.27 13.22 7.36
CA ILE A 201 12.11 12.27 6.26
C ILE A 201 12.08 13.04 4.94
N PRO A 202 12.92 12.69 3.95
CA PRO A 202 12.94 13.39 2.67
C PRO A 202 11.68 13.13 1.86
N TYR A 203 11.22 14.16 1.16
CA TYR A 203 10.09 14.13 0.24
C TYR A 203 10.20 15.27 -0.77
N PHE A 204 9.45 15.18 -1.86
CA PHE A 204 9.19 16.28 -2.78
C PHE A 204 7.70 16.61 -2.76
N LEU A 205 7.36 17.90 -2.79
CA LEU A 205 5.97 18.37 -2.85
C LEU A 205 5.87 19.64 -3.70
N LYS A 206 5.02 19.58 -4.73
CA LYS A 206 4.63 20.74 -5.54
C LYS A 206 3.12 20.84 -5.61
N ILE A 207 2.60 22.06 -5.50
CA ILE A 207 1.18 22.34 -5.45
C ILE A 207 0.83 23.34 -6.53
N LEU A 208 -0.13 22.97 -7.39
CA LEU A 208 -0.67 23.86 -8.40
C LEU A 208 -2.14 24.18 -8.07
N VAL A 209 -2.54 25.41 -8.32
CA VAL A 209 -3.94 25.84 -8.31
C VAL A 209 -4.26 26.49 -9.65
N ASN A 210 -5.20 25.90 -10.39
CA ASN A 210 -5.49 26.30 -11.77
C ASN A 210 -4.20 26.37 -12.61
N ASP A 211 -3.38 25.32 -12.54
CA ASP A 211 -2.08 25.14 -13.20
C ASP A 211 -0.99 26.18 -12.84
N ARG A 212 -1.23 27.03 -11.84
CA ARG A 212 -0.22 27.95 -11.32
C ARG A 212 0.45 27.39 -10.09
N ASN A 213 1.77 27.42 -10.05
CA ASN A 213 2.53 26.98 -8.88
C ASN A 213 2.28 27.93 -7.70
N VAL A 214 1.75 27.39 -6.61
CA VAL A 214 1.47 28.09 -5.36
C VAL A 214 2.29 27.52 -4.19
N THR A 215 3.21 26.60 -4.43
CA THR A 215 4.00 25.90 -3.41
C THR A 215 4.66 26.88 -2.44
N ASN A 216 5.24 27.93 -2.93
CA ASN A 216 5.97 28.95 -2.13
C ASN A 216 5.04 29.81 -1.24
N GLN A 217 3.72 29.67 -1.35
CA GLN A 217 2.77 30.37 -0.46
C GLN A 217 2.55 29.62 0.85
N PHE A 218 3.18 28.46 1.02
CA PHE A 218 3.03 27.60 2.20
C PHE A 218 4.38 27.26 2.83
N ASP A 219 4.43 27.25 4.15
CA ASP A 219 5.38 26.42 4.87
C ASP A 219 4.94 24.97 4.70
N LEU A 220 5.75 24.16 4.02
CA LEU A 220 5.39 22.79 3.67
C LEU A 220 5.31 21.89 4.90
N SER A 221 6.14 22.13 5.92
CA SER A 221 6.10 21.35 7.16
C SER A 221 4.80 21.61 7.91
N GLU A 222 4.42 22.87 8.04
CA GLU A 222 3.17 23.29 8.66
C GLU A 222 1.94 22.81 7.87
N LEU A 223 2.00 22.87 6.53
CA LEU A 223 0.94 22.35 5.66
C LEU A 223 0.72 20.85 5.84
N LEU A 224 1.78 20.06 5.88
CA LEU A 224 1.71 18.62 6.10
C LEU A 224 1.21 18.28 7.51
N SER A 225 1.66 19.03 8.51
CA SER A 225 1.16 18.93 9.89
C SER A 225 -0.35 19.20 9.96
N ALA A 226 -0.81 20.31 9.39
CA ALA A 226 -2.22 20.67 9.34
C ALA A 226 -3.06 19.62 8.57
N SER A 227 -2.53 19.11 7.47
CA SER A 227 -3.20 18.08 6.65
C SER A 227 -3.34 16.76 7.41
N SER A 228 -2.29 16.30 8.07
CA SER A 228 -2.30 15.06 8.84
C SER A 228 -3.12 15.19 10.15
N GLY A 229 -3.27 16.40 10.67
CA GLY A 229 -4.07 16.71 11.85
C GLY A 229 -5.59 16.67 11.64
N ILE A 230 -6.09 16.53 10.41
CA ILE A 230 -7.53 16.43 10.14
C ILE A 230 -8.11 15.21 10.87
N PRO A 231 -9.12 15.38 11.77
CA PRO A 231 -9.71 14.28 12.52
C PRO A 231 -10.32 13.21 11.63
N ARG A 232 -10.02 11.94 11.91
CA ARG A 232 -10.50 10.77 11.16
C ARG A 232 -10.52 9.51 12.02
N PRO A 233 -11.27 8.47 11.64
CA PRO A 233 -11.22 7.17 12.29
C PRO A 233 -9.79 6.60 12.29
N ARG A 234 -9.43 5.84 13.33
CA ARG A 234 -8.12 5.21 13.49
C ARG A 234 -8.22 3.67 13.46
N GLY A 235 -7.11 3.00 13.21
CA GLY A 235 -7.01 1.54 13.21
C GLY A 235 -7.89 0.89 12.13
N LYS A 236 -8.60 -0.17 12.49
CA LYS A 236 -9.43 -0.96 11.55
C LYS A 236 -10.53 -0.15 10.85
N THR A 237 -11.06 0.89 11.51
CA THR A 237 -12.11 1.73 10.94
C THR A 237 -11.62 2.71 9.87
N HIS A 238 -10.30 2.89 9.75
CA HIS A 238 -9.70 3.69 8.68
C HIS A 238 -9.65 2.98 7.33
N GLN A 239 -9.88 1.68 7.26
CA GLN A 239 -9.70 0.87 6.05
C GLN A 239 -10.57 1.29 4.87
N GLN A 240 -11.74 1.89 5.12
CA GLN A 240 -12.59 2.45 4.06
C GLN A 240 -11.87 3.56 3.25
N HIS A 241 -10.96 4.30 3.89
CA HIS A 241 -10.15 5.30 3.18
C HIS A 241 -9.19 4.63 2.18
N THR A 242 -8.48 3.57 2.62
CA THR A 242 -7.61 2.79 1.73
C THR A 242 -8.42 2.08 0.63
N ALA A 243 -9.62 1.58 0.97
CA ALA A 243 -10.52 0.98 -0.01
C ALA A 243 -10.96 2.00 -1.09
N SER A 244 -11.20 3.26 -0.71
CA SER A 244 -11.50 4.32 -1.66
C SER A 244 -10.32 4.61 -2.60
N CYS A 245 -9.08 4.52 -2.09
CA CYS A 245 -7.88 4.58 -2.93
C CYS A 245 -7.88 3.45 -3.97
N ALA A 246 -8.12 2.21 -3.53
CA ALA A 246 -8.15 1.05 -4.41
C ALA A 246 -9.20 1.19 -5.52
N VAL A 247 -10.42 1.56 -5.16
CA VAL A 247 -11.52 1.72 -6.13
C VAL A 247 -11.21 2.77 -7.18
N ARG A 248 -10.59 3.90 -6.79
CA ARG A 248 -10.17 4.92 -7.76
C ARG A 248 -9.17 4.37 -8.76
N LEU A 249 -8.14 3.64 -8.29
CA LEU A 249 -7.12 3.08 -9.17
C LEU A 249 -7.68 1.96 -10.07
N ILE A 250 -8.53 1.09 -9.52
CA ILE A 250 -9.21 0.04 -10.28
C ILE A 250 -10.04 0.66 -11.41
N ARG A 251 -10.83 1.67 -11.11
CA ARG A 251 -11.63 2.37 -12.13
C ARG A 251 -10.78 3.04 -13.20
N ALA A 252 -9.67 3.68 -12.80
CA ALA A 252 -8.76 4.31 -13.74
C ALA A 252 -8.19 3.31 -14.75
N MET A 253 -7.87 2.09 -14.29
CA MET A 253 -7.34 1.03 -15.16
C MET A 253 -8.42 0.34 -15.96
N LEU A 254 -9.53 -0.09 -15.35
CA LEU A 254 -10.58 -0.83 -16.05
C LEU A 254 -11.36 0.02 -17.06
N PHE A 255 -11.55 1.32 -16.78
CA PHE A 255 -12.32 2.23 -17.64
C PHE A 255 -11.43 3.14 -18.48
N ASP A 256 -10.11 2.94 -18.45
CA ASP A 256 -9.12 3.71 -19.23
C ASP A 256 -9.28 5.24 -19.10
N THR A 257 -9.51 5.72 -17.85
CA THR A 257 -9.86 7.16 -17.65
C THR A 257 -8.67 8.09 -17.72
N ASN A 258 -7.44 7.57 -17.72
CA ASN A 258 -6.19 8.32 -17.76
C ASN A 258 -6.15 9.44 -16.69
N GLU A 259 -6.25 9.08 -15.42
CA GLU A 259 -6.28 10.01 -14.29
C GLU A 259 -4.88 10.30 -13.72
N LEU A 260 -4.65 11.55 -13.31
CA LEU A 260 -3.51 11.90 -12.46
C LEU A 260 -3.81 11.40 -11.03
N VAL A 261 -3.04 10.42 -10.59
CA VAL A 261 -3.14 9.81 -9.27
C VAL A 261 -1.76 9.64 -8.65
N HIS A 262 -1.70 9.17 -7.39
CA HIS A 262 -0.45 8.76 -6.76
C HIS A 262 -0.50 7.27 -6.50
N CYS A 263 0.59 6.58 -6.86
CA CYS A 263 0.72 5.14 -6.63
C CYS A 263 2.03 4.85 -5.89
N PRO A 264 2.01 4.09 -4.79
CA PRO A 264 3.23 3.52 -4.24
C PRO A 264 3.71 2.34 -5.09
N GLY A 265 5.02 2.18 -5.20
CA GLY A 265 5.65 1.07 -5.90
C GLY A 265 5.29 0.93 -7.39
N PRO A 266 5.03 2.02 -8.16
CA PRO A 266 4.64 1.88 -9.57
C PRO A 266 5.79 1.29 -10.38
N ASN A 267 5.47 0.29 -11.21
CA ASN A 267 6.46 -0.37 -12.06
C ASN A 267 7.67 -0.94 -11.27
N GLY A 268 7.47 -1.25 -9.99
CA GLY A 268 8.53 -1.76 -9.10
C GLY A 268 9.51 -0.72 -8.57
N LEU A 269 9.21 0.56 -8.65
CA LEU A 269 10.01 1.63 -8.04
C LEU A 269 9.77 1.73 -6.53
N PRO A 270 10.75 2.16 -5.71
CA PRO A 270 10.57 2.36 -4.27
C PRO A 270 9.71 3.60 -3.97
N GLY A 271 8.85 3.53 -2.95
CA GLY A 271 8.02 4.65 -2.54
C GLY A 271 6.92 5.03 -3.54
N ALA A 272 6.35 6.23 -3.42
CA ALA A 272 5.20 6.67 -4.20
C ALA A 272 5.52 7.85 -5.13
N TYR A 273 4.80 7.88 -6.26
CA TYR A 273 4.97 8.87 -7.33
C TYR A 273 3.63 9.34 -7.86
N PRO A 274 3.54 10.58 -8.37
CA PRO A 274 2.44 10.98 -9.24
C PRO A 274 2.55 10.25 -10.58
N VAL A 275 1.41 9.74 -11.05
CA VAL A 275 1.34 8.98 -12.31
C VAL A 275 0.08 9.34 -13.10
N TRP A 276 0.17 9.30 -14.43
CA TRP A 276 -1.00 9.08 -15.26
C TRP A 276 -1.32 7.60 -15.26
N LEU A 277 -2.51 7.24 -14.78
CA LEU A 277 -2.96 5.85 -14.68
C LEU A 277 -4.08 5.57 -15.68
N SER A 278 -3.89 4.53 -16.47
CA SER A 278 -4.81 4.08 -17.51
C SER A 278 -4.81 2.55 -17.64
N ALA A 279 -5.55 1.99 -18.58
CA ALA A 279 -5.48 0.56 -18.89
C ALA A 279 -4.05 0.10 -19.30
N LYS A 280 -3.21 1.02 -19.77
CA LYS A 280 -1.81 0.73 -20.14
C LYS A 280 -0.88 0.67 -18.93
N GLY A 281 -1.38 0.88 -17.71
CA GLY A 281 -0.59 0.93 -16.48
C GLY A 281 -0.25 2.37 -16.05
N ALA A 282 0.81 2.49 -15.24
CA ALA A 282 1.24 3.75 -14.63
C ALA A 282 2.38 4.39 -15.42
N GLN A 283 2.13 5.59 -15.92
CA GLN A 283 3.16 6.46 -16.47
C GLN A 283 3.55 7.52 -15.43
N ILE A 284 4.79 7.48 -14.95
CA ILE A 284 5.28 8.45 -13.98
C ILE A 284 5.31 9.84 -14.61
N VAL A 285 4.81 10.82 -13.87
CA VAL A 285 4.82 12.22 -14.26
C VAL A 285 5.44 13.06 -13.16
N LEU A 286 6.58 13.66 -13.45
CA LEU A 286 7.30 14.51 -12.50
C LEU A 286 7.32 15.96 -13.02
N PRO A 287 7.30 16.96 -12.13
CA PRO A 287 7.58 18.34 -12.50
C PRO A 287 9.01 18.49 -13.08
N GLU A 288 9.20 19.49 -13.95
CA GLU A 288 10.47 19.71 -14.65
C GLU A 288 11.71 19.82 -13.74
N GLU A 289 11.51 20.32 -12.53
CA GLU A 289 12.58 20.49 -11.53
C GLU A 289 12.99 19.20 -10.82
N LEU A 290 12.33 18.07 -11.06
CA LEU A 290 12.61 16.79 -10.40
C LEU A 290 12.88 15.69 -11.42
N SER A 291 14.11 15.22 -11.48
CA SER A 291 14.45 14.05 -12.30
C SER A 291 13.91 12.75 -11.68
N LEU A 292 13.75 11.71 -12.52
CA LEU A 292 13.32 10.39 -11.99
C LEU A 292 14.39 9.80 -11.06
N GLU A 293 15.67 10.03 -11.34
CA GLU A 293 16.78 9.59 -10.49
C GLU A 293 16.73 10.24 -9.11
N ASP A 294 16.49 11.55 -9.05
CA ASP A 294 16.33 12.26 -7.77
C ASP A 294 15.08 11.79 -7.01
N ALA A 295 13.98 11.54 -7.71
CA ALA A 295 12.76 11.01 -7.11
C ALA A 295 12.96 9.61 -6.50
N ILE A 296 13.70 8.73 -7.18
CA ILE A 296 14.10 7.42 -6.66
C ILE A 296 14.98 7.60 -5.41
N ARG A 297 16.00 8.47 -5.48
CA ARG A 297 16.91 8.74 -4.35
C ARG A 297 16.16 9.25 -3.12
N ILE A 298 15.18 10.15 -3.29
CA ILE A 298 14.31 10.61 -2.20
C ILE A 298 13.64 9.43 -1.49
N ASN A 299 13.08 8.50 -2.26
CA ASN A 299 12.38 7.35 -1.70
C ASN A 299 13.36 6.33 -1.08
N GLU A 300 14.54 6.12 -1.66
CA GLU A 300 15.59 5.24 -1.11
C GLU A 300 16.17 5.79 0.20
N GLU A 301 16.36 7.09 0.32
CA GLU A 301 16.76 7.70 1.59
C GLU A 301 15.61 7.65 2.63
N ALA A 302 14.37 7.86 2.20
CA ALA A 302 13.21 7.79 3.08
C ALA A 302 12.92 6.38 3.60
N GLN A 303 13.20 5.32 2.84
CA GLN A 303 12.99 3.93 3.28
C GLN A 303 13.85 3.55 4.50
N LYS A 304 14.98 4.25 4.73
CA LYS A 304 15.84 4.02 5.91
C LYS A 304 15.11 4.36 7.22
N PHE A 305 14.12 5.24 7.18
CA PHE A 305 13.23 5.54 8.31
C PHE A 305 12.20 4.42 8.58
N ASP A 306 11.98 3.56 7.61
CA ASP A 306 11.27 2.29 7.80
C ASP A 306 12.22 1.12 8.12
N GLY A 307 13.49 1.41 8.45
CA GLY A 307 14.47 0.40 8.85
C GLY A 307 15.05 -0.41 7.69
N ILE A 308 14.84 -0.01 6.44
CA ILE A 308 15.39 -0.66 5.25
C ILE A 308 16.56 0.18 4.74
N GLU A 309 17.79 -0.35 4.79
CA GLU A 309 18.99 0.30 4.29
C GLU A 309 19.01 0.35 2.76
N ASN A 310 18.79 -0.80 2.13
CA ASN A 310 18.69 -0.91 0.68
C ASN A 310 18.01 -2.22 0.25
N ILE A 311 17.66 -2.29 -1.04
CA ILE A 311 17.17 -3.50 -1.72
C ILE A 311 18.19 -3.83 -2.82
N ARG A 312 18.94 -4.93 -2.66
CA ARG A 312 19.98 -5.36 -3.60
C ARG A 312 19.38 -5.80 -4.95
N ASN A 313 20.23 -5.91 -5.97
CA ASN A 313 19.82 -6.33 -7.32
C ASN A 313 19.24 -7.75 -7.40
N ASP A 314 19.51 -8.59 -6.42
CA ASP A 314 18.93 -9.94 -6.29
C ASP A 314 17.62 -9.97 -5.48
N GLY A 315 17.08 -8.80 -5.11
CA GLY A 315 15.87 -8.68 -4.30
C GLY A 315 16.09 -8.93 -2.80
N THR A 316 17.34 -9.01 -2.34
CA THR A 316 17.63 -9.11 -0.91
C THR A 316 17.44 -7.74 -0.26
N VAL A 317 16.54 -7.66 0.72
CA VAL A 317 16.31 -6.47 1.54
C VAL A 317 17.34 -6.46 2.67
N VAL A 318 18.08 -5.37 2.82
CA VAL A 318 19.06 -5.16 3.90
C VAL A 318 18.46 -4.20 4.90
N PHE A 319 18.47 -4.55 6.19
CA PHE A 319 17.94 -3.71 7.25
C PHE A 319 19.01 -2.77 7.82
N THR A 320 18.58 -1.62 8.34
CA THR A 320 19.48 -0.71 9.04
C THR A 320 19.97 -1.30 10.34
N ASP A 321 21.18 -0.93 10.79
CA ASP A 321 21.74 -1.41 12.07
C ASP A 321 20.83 -1.08 13.27
N ARG A 322 20.10 0.04 13.22
CA ARG A 322 19.12 0.40 14.26
C ARG A 322 17.97 -0.59 14.31
N ALA A 323 17.41 -0.92 13.17
CA ALA A 323 16.33 -1.88 13.05
C ALA A 323 16.76 -3.27 13.53
N VAL A 324 17.94 -3.73 13.11
CA VAL A 324 18.51 -5.02 13.55
C VAL A 324 18.67 -5.06 15.08
N ARG A 325 19.19 -4.00 15.71
CA ARG A 325 19.33 -3.93 17.17
C ARG A 325 17.97 -4.02 17.88
N VAL A 326 16.98 -3.27 17.41
CA VAL A 326 15.62 -3.31 17.99
C VAL A 326 15.02 -4.71 17.88
N MET A 327 15.15 -5.36 16.72
CA MET A 327 14.63 -6.72 16.52
C MET A 327 15.33 -7.73 17.42
N LYS A 328 16.65 -7.62 17.62
CA LYS A 328 17.40 -8.44 18.56
C LYS A 328 16.95 -8.21 20.00
N ASP A 329 16.90 -6.97 20.45
CA ASP A 329 16.60 -6.59 21.83
C ASP A 329 15.16 -6.95 22.24
N LEU A 330 14.18 -6.62 21.38
CA LEU A 330 12.77 -6.76 21.71
C LEU A 330 12.17 -8.10 21.32
N PHE A 331 12.59 -8.64 20.16
CA PHE A 331 11.98 -9.84 19.59
C PHE A 331 12.94 -11.05 19.58
N HIS A 332 14.21 -10.88 20.01
CA HIS A 332 15.28 -11.89 19.96
C HIS A 332 15.49 -12.48 18.56
N MET A 333 15.28 -11.65 17.54
CA MET A 333 15.49 -11.98 16.15
C MET A 333 16.74 -11.28 15.62
N GLU A 334 17.72 -12.09 15.18
CA GLU A 334 18.97 -11.59 14.64
C GLU A 334 19.03 -11.85 13.13
N TYR A 335 18.33 -11.07 12.33
CA TYR A 335 18.50 -11.08 10.88
C TYR A 335 18.79 -9.69 10.34
N THR A 336 19.85 -9.59 9.56
CA THR A 336 20.31 -8.32 8.94
C THR A 336 19.74 -8.13 7.55
N GLU A 337 19.22 -9.20 6.96
CA GLU A 337 18.69 -9.21 5.59
C GLU A 337 17.52 -10.18 5.44
N LEU A 338 16.69 -9.94 4.43
CA LEU A 338 15.54 -10.76 4.07
C LEU A 338 15.53 -11.05 2.58
N ARG A 339 15.45 -12.32 2.20
CA ARG A 339 15.13 -12.74 0.83
C ARG A 339 13.66 -13.07 0.71
N ALA A 340 13.06 -12.78 -0.45
CA ALA A 340 11.63 -13.02 -0.66
C ALA A 340 11.22 -14.48 -0.35
N ARG A 341 12.05 -15.46 -0.72
CA ARG A 341 11.79 -16.89 -0.47
C ARG A 341 11.77 -17.26 1.02
N ASP A 342 12.45 -16.50 1.88
CA ASP A 342 12.56 -16.78 3.30
C ASP A 342 11.46 -16.06 4.11
N SER A 343 10.67 -15.21 3.43
CA SER A 343 9.68 -14.33 4.07
C SER A 343 8.56 -15.08 4.78
N MET A 344 8.15 -16.25 4.28
CA MET A 344 7.10 -17.06 4.92
C MET A 344 7.57 -17.63 6.26
N GLU A 345 8.80 -18.13 6.33
CA GLU A 345 9.42 -18.64 7.55
C GLU A 345 9.59 -17.52 8.59
N ARG A 346 10.16 -16.40 8.17
CA ARG A 346 10.34 -15.22 9.02
C ARG A 346 9.03 -14.63 9.54
N ALA A 347 7.99 -14.64 8.72
CA ALA A 347 6.66 -14.21 9.15
C ALA A 347 6.08 -15.14 10.23
N ARG A 348 6.27 -16.45 10.12
CA ARG A 348 5.83 -17.41 11.14
C ARG A 348 6.57 -17.24 12.46
N GLU A 349 7.91 -17.11 12.43
CA GLU A 349 8.74 -16.84 13.61
C GLU A 349 8.27 -15.56 14.32
N LEU A 350 8.10 -14.47 13.56
CA LEU A 350 7.67 -13.19 14.09
C LEU A 350 6.25 -13.26 14.69
N SER A 351 5.34 -13.95 14.01
CA SER A 351 3.96 -14.17 14.50
C SER A 351 3.94 -14.95 15.81
N GLN A 352 4.77 -15.99 15.93
CA GLN A 352 4.90 -16.77 17.14
C GLN A 352 5.40 -15.91 18.31
N ILE A 353 6.47 -15.16 18.12
CA ILE A 353 7.04 -14.27 19.15
C ILE A 353 6.02 -13.23 19.61
N LEU A 354 5.33 -12.60 18.66
CA LEU A 354 4.30 -11.60 18.98
C LEU A 354 3.16 -12.21 19.79
N SER A 355 2.65 -13.37 19.38
CA SER A 355 1.54 -14.05 20.07
C SER A 355 1.91 -14.54 21.47
N GLU A 356 3.09 -15.10 21.65
CA GLU A 356 3.52 -15.68 22.93
C GLU A 356 3.87 -14.62 23.98
N ARG A 357 4.45 -13.48 23.54
CA ARG A 357 5.03 -12.50 24.48
C ARG A 357 4.19 -11.23 24.64
N TYR A 358 3.52 -10.79 23.61
CA TYR A 358 2.96 -9.43 23.57
C TYR A 358 1.47 -9.35 23.26
N LEU A 359 0.92 -10.30 22.49
CA LEU A 359 -0.47 -10.28 22.05
C LEU A 359 -1.29 -11.34 22.78
N LYS A 360 -1.12 -11.45 24.11
CA LYS A 360 -1.95 -12.38 24.89
C LYS A 360 -3.41 -12.05 24.69
N LYS A 361 -4.17 -13.08 24.27
CA LYS A 361 -5.64 -13.04 24.12
C LYS A 361 -6.33 -12.75 25.45
#